data_4298c14037a522d10bc78ec80b87f106
#
_entry.id   4298c14037a522d10bc78ec80b87f106
#
_cell.length_a   1.000
_cell.length_b   1.000
_cell.length_c   1.000
_cell.angle_alpha   90.00
_cell.angle_beta   90.00
_cell.angle_gamma   90.00
#
_symmetry.space_group_name_H-M   'P 1'
#
loop_
_entity.id
_entity.type
_entity.pdbx_description
1 polymer ?
#
loop_
_entity_poly.entity_id
_entity_poly.type
_entity_poly.pdbx_seq_one_letter_code
_entity_poly.pdbx_strand_id
1 'polypeptide(L)'
;MTNSPLLSITDIIKLLLFKKVNKSKILDIWRKKEESAIFLSKSSWSLALISLLKKKEKQNSEISIWIPSFFCNESLSILRSTNAKIVFYPISENLEPNYDSFEELKDKNGAPDIFLLAHFFGKPVETVRTLEFCRSNNAWLI
;
A
#
# COMPACT_ATOMS: atom_id res chain seq x y z
N MET A 1 -17.89 15.04 17.90
CA MET A 1 -16.66 14.30 18.23
C MET A 1 -17.08 12.89 18.64
N THR A 2 -16.88 11.90 17.81
CA THR A 2 -17.14 10.49 18.17
C THR A 2 -15.94 10.03 18.99
N ASN A 3 -16.14 9.87 20.30
CA ASN A 3 -15.13 9.24 21.15
C ASN A 3 -14.90 7.82 20.62
N SER A 4 -13.67 7.49 20.34
CA SER A 4 -13.26 6.11 20.10
C SER A 4 -13.75 5.24 21.26
N PRO A 5 -14.41 4.10 21.02
CA PRO A 5 -14.88 3.25 22.12
C PRO A 5 -13.68 2.83 22.96
N LEU A 6 -13.65 3.29 24.20
CA LEU A 6 -12.66 2.83 25.18
C LEU A 6 -12.92 1.35 25.48
N LEU A 7 -11.85 0.57 25.49
CA LEU A 7 -11.94 -0.84 25.91
C LEU A 7 -12.49 -0.91 27.34
N SER A 8 -13.51 -1.74 27.54
CA SER A 8 -14.02 -1.98 28.89
C SER A 8 -13.00 -2.75 29.74
N ILE A 9 -13.08 -2.64 31.06
CA ILE A 9 -12.22 -3.41 31.96
C ILE A 9 -12.35 -4.92 31.68
N THR A 10 -13.56 -5.38 31.35
CA THR A 10 -13.81 -6.78 30.96
C THR A 10 -13.09 -7.18 29.69
N ASP A 11 -12.96 -6.27 28.72
CA ASP A 11 -12.22 -6.54 27.48
C ASP A 11 -10.70 -6.58 27.75
N ILE A 12 -10.20 -5.71 28.62
CA ILE A 12 -8.80 -5.74 29.07
C ILE A 12 -8.48 -7.05 29.77
N ILE A 13 -9.35 -7.49 30.72
CA ILE A 13 -9.18 -8.77 31.40
C ILE A 13 -9.22 -9.94 30.42
N LYS A 14 -10.15 -9.94 29.48
CA LYS A 14 -10.19 -10.95 28.42
C LYS A 14 -8.89 -10.96 27.62
N LEU A 15 -8.37 -9.81 27.19
CA LEU A 15 -7.10 -9.70 26.45
C LEU A 15 -5.92 -10.25 27.27
N LEU A 16 -5.86 -10.00 28.56
CA LEU A 16 -4.82 -10.53 29.45
C LEU A 16 -4.93 -12.04 29.66
N LEU A 17 -6.15 -12.58 29.64
CA LEU A 17 -6.42 -14.02 29.82
C LEU A 17 -6.37 -14.80 28.49
N PHE A 18 -6.29 -14.14 27.33
CA PHE A 18 -6.23 -14.82 26.06
C PHE A 18 -4.91 -15.60 25.91
N LYS A 19 -5.01 -16.89 25.95
CA LYS A 19 -3.98 -17.81 25.46
C LYS A 19 -3.71 -17.48 23.98
N LYS A 20 -2.43 -17.55 23.60
CA LYS A 20 -1.87 -17.26 22.26
C LYS A 20 -2.88 -17.29 21.12
N VAL A 21 -3.13 -16.12 20.54
CA VAL A 21 -3.95 -15.99 19.34
C VAL A 21 -3.36 -16.88 18.24
N ASN A 22 -4.19 -17.79 17.71
CA ASN A 22 -3.76 -18.60 16.57
C ASN A 22 -3.74 -17.72 15.32
N LYS A 23 -2.53 -17.27 14.95
CA LYS A 23 -2.31 -16.37 13.80
C LYS A 23 -2.85 -16.97 12.49
N SER A 24 -2.80 -18.29 12.30
CA SER A 24 -3.31 -18.90 11.07
C SER A 24 -4.81 -18.71 10.91
N LYS A 25 -5.60 -18.87 11.98
CA LYS A 25 -7.05 -18.65 11.94
C LYS A 25 -7.45 -17.23 11.56
N ILE A 26 -6.64 -16.23 11.97
CA ILE A 26 -6.89 -14.84 11.58
C ILE A 26 -6.53 -14.62 10.11
N LEU A 27 -5.42 -15.20 9.66
CA LEU A 27 -4.99 -15.11 8.26
C LEU A 27 -5.98 -15.79 7.30
N ASP A 28 -6.63 -16.87 7.74
CA ASP A 28 -7.58 -17.62 6.93
C ASP A 28 -8.83 -16.79 6.53
N ILE A 29 -9.14 -15.74 7.30
CA ILE A 29 -10.23 -14.79 6.99
C ILE A 29 -9.86 -13.90 5.77
N TRP A 30 -8.55 -13.63 5.59
CA TRP A 30 -8.04 -12.67 4.60
C TRP A 30 -7.46 -13.33 3.35
N ARG A 31 -7.43 -14.65 3.28
CA ARG A 31 -6.86 -15.35 2.14
C ARG A 31 -7.85 -16.33 1.51
N LYS A 32 -7.81 -16.45 0.20
CA LYS A 32 -8.41 -17.56 -0.53
C LYS A 32 -7.52 -18.79 -0.48
N LYS A 33 -8.05 -19.96 -0.90
CA LYS A 33 -7.37 -21.26 -0.76
C LYS A 33 -5.95 -21.31 -1.32
N GLU A 34 -5.64 -20.53 -2.35
CA GLU A 34 -4.33 -20.51 -3.04
C GLU A 34 -3.53 -19.24 -2.78
N GLU A 35 -3.98 -18.38 -1.88
CA GLU A 35 -3.33 -17.14 -1.55
C GLU A 35 -2.51 -17.27 -0.25
N SER A 36 -1.43 -16.49 -0.17
CA SER A 36 -0.66 -16.32 1.06
C SER A 36 -1.02 -15.00 1.74
N ALA A 37 -1.10 -15.01 3.05
CA ALA A 37 -1.31 -13.80 3.84
C ALA A 37 -0.24 -13.68 4.93
N ILE A 38 0.22 -12.48 5.17
CA ILE A 38 1.27 -12.16 6.15
C ILE A 38 0.81 -11.00 7.02
N PHE A 39 0.99 -11.12 8.34
CA PHE A 39 0.84 -10.00 9.25
C PHE A 39 2.15 -9.23 9.38
N LEU A 40 2.07 -7.93 9.17
CA LEU A 40 3.16 -7.00 9.43
C LEU A 40 2.72 -5.96 10.45
N SER A 41 3.66 -5.48 11.25
CA SER A 41 3.36 -4.55 12.36
C SER A 41 2.96 -3.16 11.91
N LYS A 42 3.35 -2.76 10.69
CA LYS A 42 3.08 -1.44 10.10
C LYS A 42 2.97 -1.55 8.58
N SER A 43 2.16 -0.69 7.97
CA SER A 43 2.02 -0.56 6.51
C SER A 43 3.34 -0.22 5.80
N SER A 44 4.25 0.50 6.46
CA SER A 44 5.58 0.79 5.92
C SER A 44 6.40 -0.47 5.62
N TRP A 45 6.26 -1.52 6.44
CA TRP A 45 6.87 -2.83 6.16
C TRP A 45 6.21 -3.53 4.98
N SER A 46 4.90 -3.36 4.81
CA SER A 46 4.18 -3.91 3.65
C SER A 46 4.68 -3.29 2.35
N LEU A 47 4.82 -1.97 2.31
CA LEU A 47 5.35 -1.27 1.13
C LEU A 47 6.78 -1.72 0.79
N ALA A 48 7.64 -1.84 1.80
CA ALA A 48 9.00 -2.31 1.59
C ALA A 48 9.04 -3.77 1.10
N LEU A 49 8.22 -4.65 1.67
CA LEU A 49 8.15 -6.05 1.23
C LEU A 49 7.67 -6.18 -0.21
N ILE A 50 6.59 -5.46 -0.58
CA ILE A 50 6.07 -5.46 -1.96
C ILE A 50 7.13 -4.93 -2.93
N SER A 51 7.86 -3.87 -2.54
CA SER A 51 8.98 -3.34 -3.30
C SER A 51 10.07 -4.39 -3.55
N LEU A 52 10.49 -5.11 -2.51
CA LEU A 52 11.50 -6.16 -2.64
C LEU A 52 11.02 -7.35 -3.49
N LEU A 53 9.73 -7.71 -3.39
CA LEU A 53 9.14 -8.76 -4.23
C LEU A 53 9.14 -8.35 -5.71
N LYS A 54 8.75 -7.11 -6.02
CA LYS A 54 8.78 -6.59 -7.40
C LYS A 54 10.21 -6.50 -7.94
N LYS A 55 11.15 -6.07 -7.09
CA LYS A 55 12.57 -6.03 -7.44
C LYS A 55 13.11 -7.42 -7.77
N LYS A 56 12.72 -8.44 -7.00
CA LYS A 56 13.09 -9.83 -7.27
C LYS A 56 12.50 -10.33 -8.59
N GLU A 57 11.23 -10.02 -8.87
CA GLU A 57 10.58 -10.34 -10.17
C GLU A 57 11.34 -9.72 -11.34
N LYS A 58 11.83 -8.49 -11.22
CA LYS A 58 12.66 -7.79 -12.21
C LYS A 58 14.15 -8.18 -12.15
N GLN A 59 14.49 -9.31 -11.59
CA GLN A 59 15.89 -9.81 -11.51
C GLN A 59 16.84 -8.80 -10.84
N ASN A 60 16.38 -8.18 -9.76
CA ASN A 60 17.11 -7.19 -8.97
C ASN A 60 17.42 -5.85 -9.68
N SER A 61 16.75 -5.55 -10.77
CA SER A 61 16.81 -4.22 -11.40
C SER A 61 16.26 -3.14 -10.47
N GLU A 62 16.61 -1.91 -10.72
CA GLU A 62 15.98 -0.77 -10.06
C GLU A 62 14.48 -0.74 -10.37
N ILE A 63 13.67 -0.43 -9.36
CA ILE A 63 12.23 -0.31 -9.49
C ILE A 63 11.76 1.10 -9.19
N SER A 64 10.70 1.53 -9.88
CA SER A 64 10.03 2.80 -9.69
C SER A 64 8.67 2.58 -9.03
N ILE A 65 8.42 3.30 -7.94
CA ILE A 65 7.15 3.27 -7.20
C ILE A 65 6.51 4.64 -7.28
N TRP A 66 5.29 4.69 -7.83
CA TRP A 66 4.51 5.92 -7.86
C TRP A 66 3.57 5.97 -6.67
N ILE A 67 3.62 7.08 -5.94
CA ILE A 67 2.91 7.32 -4.68
C ILE A 67 2.20 8.67 -4.78
N PRO A 68 0.99 8.84 -4.22
CA PRO A 68 0.32 10.15 -4.25
C PRO A 68 1.15 11.23 -3.54
N SER A 69 1.13 12.45 -4.05
CA SER A 69 1.88 13.57 -3.46
C SER A 69 1.43 13.90 -2.02
N PHE A 70 0.19 13.60 -1.68
CA PHE A 70 -0.31 13.66 -0.30
C PHE A 70 -0.15 12.30 0.37
N PHE A 71 1.03 12.05 0.94
CA PHE A 71 1.32 10.79 1.61
C PHE A 71 2.19 11.00 2.85
N CYS A 72 1.99 10.18 3.89
CA CYS A 72 2.74 10.29 5.13
C CYS A 72 4.22 9.94 4.93
N ASN A 73 5.10 10.90 5.15
CA ASN A 73 6.53 10.72 4.96
C ASN A 73 7.15 9.63 5.85
N GLU A 74 6.64 9.47 7.08
CA GLU A 74 7.11 8.42 7.99
C GLU A 74 6.82 7.02 7.47
N SER A 75 5.71 6.83 6.74
CA SER A 75 5.36 5.55 6.12
C SER A 75 6.34 5.14 5.02
N LEU A 76 7.13 6.07 4.51
CA LEU A 76 8.13 5.83 3.45
C LEU A 76 9.53 5.51 3.99
N SER A 77 9.76 5.62 5.29
CA SER A 77 11.09 5.45 5.89
C SER A 77 11.72 4.09 5.56
N ILE A 78 10.96 3.01 5.73
CA ILE A 78 11.42 1.65 5.42
C ILE A 78 11.52 1.42 3.91
N LEU A 79 10.56 1.98 3.13
CA LEU A 79 10.60 1.87 1.67
C LEU A 79 11.88 2.49 1.09
N ARG A 80 12.33 3.63 1.60
CA ARG A 80 13.59 4.27 1.17
C ARG A 80 14.81 3.37 1.34
N SER A 81 14.82 2.51 2.35
CA SER A 81 15.94 1.57 2.56
C SER A 81 16.01 0.44 1.51
N THR A 82 14.97 0.27 0.69
CA THR A 82 14.98 -0.72 -0.40
C THR A 82 15.69 -0.23 -1.67
N ASN A 83 16.13 1.03 -1.69
CA ASN A 83 16.68 1.71 -2.87
C ASN A 83 15.71 1.74 -4.07
N ALA A 84 14.40 1.73 -3.83
CA ALA A 84 13.42 1.96 -4.87
C ALA A 84 13.32 3.46 -5.20
N LYS A 85 13.21 3.79 -6.49
CA LYS A 85 12.93 5.16 -6.93
C LYS A 85 11.50 5.51 -6.56
N ILE A 86 11.31 6.51 -5.71
CA ILE A 86 9.99 7.00 -5.31
C ILE A 86 9.64 8.21 -6.18
N VAL A 87 8.51 8.13 -6.88
CA VAL A 87 7.96 9.21 -7.69
C VAL A 87 6.62 9.63 -7.12
N PHE A 88 6.46 10.90 -6.82
CA PHE A 88 5.20 11.42 -6.32
C PHE A 88 4.33 11.89 -7.50
N TYR A 89 3.16 11.28 -7.66
CA TYR A 89 2.17 11.74 -8.63
C TYR A 89 1.22 12.76 -8.00
N PRO A 90 0.80 13.79 -8.76
CA PRO A 90 -0.14 14.77 -8.26
C PRO A 90 -1.53 14.20 -8.08
N ILE A 91 -2.23 14.71 -7.07
CA ILE A 91 -3.65 14.42 -6.81
C ILE A 91 -4.48 15.69 -7.01
N SER A 92 -5.75 15.51 -7.37
CA SER A 92 -6.74 16.58 -7.48
C SER A 92 -7.21 17.06 -6.10
N GLU A 93 -7.99 18.13 -6.07
CA GLU A 93 -8.68 18.60 -4.86
C GLU A 93 -9.64 17.56 -4.27
N ASN A 94 -10.12 16.65 -5.10
CA ASN A 94 -10.95 15.51 -4.68
C ASN A 94 -10.17 14.33 -4.13
N LEU A 95 -8.85 14.46 -3.97
CA LEU A 95 -7.95 13.40 -3.51
C LEU A 95 -7.85 12.19 -4.46
N GLU A 96 -8.13 12.42 -5.73
CA GLU A 96 -8.00 11.42 -6.79
C GLU A 96 -6.72 11.65 -7.61
N PRO A 97 -6.14 10.62 -8.23
CA PRO A 97 -4.99 10.79 -9.10
C PRO A 97 -5.27 11.80 -10.21
N ASN A 98 -4.37 12.75 -10.42
CA ASN A 98 -4.44 13.65 -11.58
C ASN A 98 -3.86 12.94 -12.81
N TYR A 99 -4.70 12.17 -13.49
CA TYR A 99 -4.30 11.36 -14.65
C TYR A 99 -3.75 12.17 -15.81
N ASP A 100 -4.13 13.43 -15.96
CA ASP A 100 -3.69 14.29 -17.06
C ASP A 100 -2.17 14.59 -16.98
N SER A 101 -1.60 14.46 -15.78
CA SER A 101 -0.16 14.63 -15.56
C SER A 101 0.67 13.36 -15.77
N PHE A 102 0.05 12.21 -16.00
CA PHE A 102 0.75 10.93 -15.96
C PHE A 102 1.70 10.71 -17.14
N GLU A 103 1.35 11.18 -18.35
CA GLU A 103 2.24 11.05 -19.50
C GLU A 103 3.50 11.90 -19.31
N GLU A 104 3.36 13.16 -18.89
CA GLU A 104 4.51 14.01 -18.57
C GLU A 104 5.38 13.40 -17.47
N LEU A 105 4.73 12.87 -16.41
CA LEU A 105 5.43 12.25 -15.30
C LEU A 105 6.20 11.00 -15.73
N LYS A 106 5.61 10.22 -16.64
CA LYS A 106 6.21 9.03 -17.24
C LYS A 106 7.41 9.38 -18.13
N ASP A 107 7.30 10.41 -18.96
CA ASP A 107 8.38 10.88 -19.81
C ASP A 107 9.59 11.33 -18.99
N LYS A 108 9.34 11.98 -17.86
CA LYS A 108 10.39 12.49 -16.97
C LYS A 108 11.02 11.42 -16.08
N ASN A 109 10.23 10.45 -15.61
CA ASN A 109 10.65 9.53 -14.56
C ASN A 109 10.69 8.06 -14.96
N GLY A 110 10.13 7.72 -16.12
CA GLY A 110 9.84 6.36 -16.55
C GLY A 110 8.51 5.86 -15.95
N ALA A 111 7.97 4.81 -16.53
CA ALA A 111 6.74 4.18 -16.07
C ALA A 111 6.94 3.57 -14.65
N PRO A 112 5.87 3.47 -13.86
CA PRO A 112 5.95 2.81 -12.57
C PRO A 112 6.08 1.29 -12.72
N ASP A 113 6.79 0.66 -11.78
CA ASP A 113 6.72 -0.78 -11.53
C ASP A 113 5.63 -1.12 -10.51
N ILE A 114 5.39 -0.19 -9.61
CA ILE A 114 4.35 -0.26 -8.59
C ILE A 114 3.62 1.08 -8.55
N PHE A 115 2.30 1.03 -8.58
CA PHE A 115 1.44 2.20 -8.39
C PHE A 115 0.64 2.03 -7.11
N LEU A 116 0.78 2.97 -6.17
CA LEU A 116 0.00 2.99 -4.94
C LEU A 116 -1.21 3.90 -5.11
N LEU A 117 -2.42 3.32 -5.03
CA LEU A 117 -3.68 4.07 -5.04
C LEU A 117 -4.21 4.18 -3.60
N ALA A 118 -4.40 5.39 -3.12
CA ALA A 118 -4.90 5.62 -1.77
C ALA A 118 -6.39 5.98 -1.76
N HIS A 119 -7.17 5.27 -0.96
CA HIS A 119 -8.55 5.63 -0.62
C HIS A 119 -8.55 6.55 0.61
N PHE A 120 -8.26 7.82 0.39
CA PHE A 120 -8.10 8.78 1.47
C PHE A 120 -9.38 8.91 2.30
N PHE A 121 -9.22 8.87 3.63
CA PHE A 121 -10.30 9.01 4.61
C PHE A 121 -11.48 8.05 4.39
N GLY A 122 -11.24 6.89 3.80
CA GLY A 122 -12.27 5.91 3.49
C GLY A 122 -13.16 6.27 2.27
N LYS A 123 -12.83 7.36 1.55
CA LYS A 123 -13.50 7.70 0.30
C LYS A 123 -12.99 6.77 -0.80
N PRO A 124 -13.85 5.97 -1.44
CA PRO A 124 -13.43 5.13 -2.54
C PRO A 124 -13.03 5.98 -3.74
N VAL A 125 -11.90 5.67 -4.34
CA VAL A 125 -11.43 6.24 -5.60
C VAL A 125 -11.79 5.27 -6.73
N GLU A 126 -12.13 5.82 -7.89
CA GLU A 126 -12.38 5.03 -9.09
C GLU A 126 -11.10 4.28 -9.48
N THR A 127 -11.21 2.96 -9.65
CA THR A 127 -10.05 2.07 -9.83
C THR A 127 -9.82 1.62 -11.26
N VAL A 128 -10.85 1.69 -12.13
CA VAL A 128 -10.76 1.13 -13.50
C VAL A 128 -9.68 1.83 -14.30
N ARG A 129 -9.69 3.16 -14.33
CA ARG A 129 -8.69 3.96 -15.03
C ARG A 129 -7.26 3.72 -14.52
N THR A 130 -7.10 3.61 -13.18
CA THR A 130 -5.81 3.28 -12.58
C THR A 130 -5.35 1.87 -12.97
N LEU A 131 -6.27 0.92 -12.97
CA LEU A 131 -5.97 -0.47 -13.33
C LEU A 131 -5.56 -0.59 -14.81
N GLU A 132 -6.22 0.13 -15.70
CA GLU A 132 -5.86 0.20 -17.13
C GLU A 132 -4.46 0.80 -17.33
N PHE A 133 -4.16 1.91 -16.62
CA PHE A 133 -2.84 2.50 -16.64
C PHE A 133 -1.77 1.53 -16.11
N CYS A 134 -2.03 0.85 -15.02
CA CYS A 134 -1.09 -0.13 -14.48
C CYS A 134 -0.87 -1.31 -15.44
N ARG A 135 -1.92 -1.83 -16.05
CA ARG A 135 -1.83 -2.93 -17.04
C ARG A 135 -1.02 -2.54 -18.26
N SER A 136 -1.26 -1.35 -18.82
CA SER A 136 -0.53 -0.86 -20.00
C SER A 136 0.97 -0.63 -19.73
N ASN A 137 1.36 -0.43 -18.47
CA ASN A 137 2.74 -0.22 -18.05
C ASN A 137 3.36 -1.44 -17.33
N ASN A 138 2.68 -2.59 -17.28
CA ASN A 138 3.11 -3.78 -16.51
C ASN A 138 3.42 -3.48 -15.03
N ALA A 139 2.67 -2.55 -14.44
CA ALA A 139 2.81 -2.13 -13.06
C ALA A 139 1.90 -2.93 -12.13
N TRP A 140 2.36 -3.17 -10.92
CA TRP A 140 1.50 -3.67 -9.85
C TRP A 140 0.68 -2.51 -9.27
N LEU A 141 -0.63 -2.69 -9.15
CA LEU A 141 -1.52 -1.79 -8.42
C LEU A 141 -1.67 -2.29 -6.99
N ILE A 142 -1.45 -1.40 -6.01
CA ILE A 142 -1.59 -1.67 -4.57
C ILE A 142 -2.40 -0.58 -3.87
#